data_27916c8b94da1ddf5575cbcddd56b4c7
#
_entry.id   27916c8b94da1ddf5575cbcddd56b4c7
#
_cell.length_a   1.000
_cell.length_b   1.000
_cell.length_c   1.000
_cell.angle_alpha   90.00
_cell.angle_beta   90.00
_cell.angle_gamma   90.00
#
_symmetry.space_group_name_H-M   'P 1'
#
loop_
_entity.id
_entity.type
_entity.pdbx_description
1 polymer ?
#
loop_
_entity_poly.entity_id
_entity_poly.type
_entity_poly.pdbx_seq_one_letter_code
_entity_poly.pdbx_strand_id
1 'polypeptide(L)'
;MQLPQTLSPSSVGQFQKCPYKWYCDKASYPQIKTDDSALLFGKAIHMIIENYYTKIPEIITEKDIQKYLDESLIESGGWITDRFKAKTKKFYDNFTKHEKERIKNNIPKPTHIEVKYSIKLFEDLPKISGIIDSYNSKIGLVIDWKTGADATISNDQLIQGKIYEMLLKSQKLPVKSIVFVYIVLGVSPTIPEVNDAFIYSTLKNVCDAISMDKFEPKPSGLCSWCGYQLRCHFKDINGWLV
;
A
#
# COMPACT_ATOMS: atom_id res chain seq x y z
N MET A 1 -3.28 -22.53 -14.03
CA MET A 1 -4.19 -21.34 -13.95
C MET A 1 -3.81 -20.34 -15.03
N GLN A 2 -4.79 -19.63 -15.63
CA GLN A 2 -4.43 -18.56 -16.57
C GLN A 2 -3.80 -17.37 -15.82
N LEU A 3 -2.83 -16.71 -16.45
CA LEU A 3 -2.25 -15.49 -15.92
C LEU A 3 -3.32 -14.41 -15.78
N PRO A 4 -3.32 -13.63 -14.70
CA PRO A 4 -4.21 -12.49 -14.57
C PRO A 4 -3.89 -11.45 -15.64
N GLN A 5 -4.90 -10.76 -16.15
CA GLN A 5 -4.69 -9.67 -17.12
C GLN A 5 -3.82 -8.53 -16.56
N THR A 6 -3.84 -8.38 -15.25
CA THR A 6 -3.14 -7.29 -14.55
C THR A 6 -2.54 -7.80 -13.24
N LEU A 7 -1.30 -7.40 -12.94
CA LEU A 7 -0.65 -7.56 -11.65
C LEU A 7 -0.51 -6.22 -10.94
N SER A 8 -0.69 -6.21 -9.63
CA SER A 8 -0.42 -5.04 -8.79
C SER A 8 0.68 -5.34 -7.77
N PRO A 9 1.38 -4.33 -7.22
CA PRO A 9 2.37 -4.54 -6.15
C PRO A 9 1.83 -5.38 -4.99
N SER A 10 0.60 -5.10 -4.55
CA SER A 10 -0.06 -5.86 -3.48
C SER A 10 -0.32 -7.32 -3.85
N SER A 11 -0.73 -7.58 -5.10
CA SER A 11 -0.94 -8.95 -5.61
C SER A 11 0.37 -9.73 -5.70
N VAL A 12 1.43 -9.09 -6.18
CA VAL A 12 2.78 -9.68 -6.24
C VAL A 12 3.32 -9.97 -4.85
N GLY A 13 3.23 -9.00 -3.93
CA GLY A 13 3.65 -9.17 -2.54
C GLY A 13 2.88 -10.28 -1.83
N GLN A 14 1.57 -10.38 -2.06
CA GLN A 14 0.77 -11.47 -1.52
C GLN A 14 1.23 -12.83 -2.05
N PHE A 15 1.50 -12.95 -3.35
CA PHE A 15 2.04 -14.17 -3.95
C PHE A 15 3.39 -14.56 -3.34
N GLN A 16 4.30 -13.60 -3.19
CA GLN A 16 5.60 -13.85 -2.57
C GLN A 16 5.50 -14.28 -1.09
N LYS A 17 4.53 -13.74 -0.35
CA LYS A 17 4.27 -14.13 1.04
C LYS A 17 3.70 -15.53 1.13
N CYS A 18 2.72 -15.87 0.30
CA CYS A 18 2.13 -17.21 0.26
C CYS A 18 1.40 -17.43 -1.07
N PRO A 19 1.99 -18.17 -2.03
CA PRO A 19 1.34 -18.50 -3.30
C PRO A 19 -0.01 -19.19 -3.11
N TYR A 20 -0.14 -20.08 -2.13
CA TYR A 20 -1.41 -20.77 -1.84
C TYR A 20 -2.51 -19.81 -1.41
N LYS A 21 -2.20 -18.85 -0.52
CA LYS A 21 -3.16 -17.81 -0.12
C LYS A 21 -3.61 -16.98 -1.31
N TRP A 22 -2.67 -16.56 -2.14
CA TRP A 22 -2.96 -15.82 -3.38
C TRP A 22 -3.88 -16.61 -4.31
N TYR A 23 -3.59 -17.91 -4.52
CA TYR A 23 -4.42 -18.80 -5.32
C TYR A 23 -5.85 -18.90 -4.76
N CYS A 24 -5.99 -19.11 -3.46
CA CYS A 24 -7.30 -19.20 -2.82
C CYS A 24 -8.12 -17.90 -2.98
N ASP A 25 -7.49 -16.74 -2.86
CA ASP A 25 -8.13 -15.44 -3.09
C ASP A 25 -8.59 -15.31 -4.57
N LYS A 26 -7.76 -15.72 -5.53
CA LYS A 26 -8.10 -15.67 -6.96
C LYS A 26 -9.17 -16.67 -7.36
N ALA A 27 -9.18 -17.82 -6.74
CA ALA A 27 -10.22 -18.86 -6.94
C ALA A 27 -11.51 -18.56 -6.16
N SER A 28 -11.57 -17.45 -5.44
CA SER A 28 -12.74 -17.04 -4.64
C SER A 28 -13.19 -18.10 -3.63
N TYR A 29 -12.24 -18.83 -3.05
CA TYR A 29 -12.57 -19.78 -2.00
C TYR A 29 -13.10 -19.07 -0.74
N PRO A 30 -14.07 -19.69 -0.03
CA PRO A 30 -14.61 -19.10 1.20
C PRO A 30 -13.51 -18.99 2.26
N GLN A 31 -13.50 -17.84 2.91
CA GLN A 31 -12.60 -17.54 4.02
C GLN A 31 -13.33 -17.71 5.35
N ILE A 32 -12.63 -18.17 6.38
CA ILE A 32 -13.11 -17.99 7.74
C ILE A 32 -13.02 -16.51 8.12
N LYS A 33 -13.95 -16.06 8.94
CA LYS A 33 -13.93 -14.66 9.42
C LYS A 33 -12.68 -14.43 10.27
N THR A 34 -11.87 -13.47 9.84
CA THR A 34 -10.69 -12.99 10.58
C THR A 34 -10.93 -11.56 11.06
N ASP A 35 -10.09 -11.10 12.01
CA ASP A 35 -10.14 -9.69 12.44
C ASP A 35 -9.54 -8.80 11.33
N ASP A 36 -10.40 -8.05 10.65
CA ASP A 36 -10.05 -7.12 9.57
C ASP A 36 -9.94 -5.66 10.06
N SER A 37 -10.07 -5.43 11.36
CA SER A 37 -10.10 -4.09 11.95
C SER A 37 -8.87 -3.24 11.60
N ALA A 38 -7.69 -3.85 11.51
CA ALA A 38 -6.46 -3.14 11.11
C ALA A 38 -6.52 -2.68 9.65
N LEU A 39 -7.10 -3.50 8.76
CA LEU A 39 -7.31 -3.16 7.35
C LEU A 39 -8.33 -2.01 7.21
N LEU A 40 -9.43 -2.09 7.95
CA LEU A 40 -10.46 -1.04 7.97
C LEU A 40 -9.90 0.28 8.50
N PHE A 41 -9.09 0.23 9.56
CA PHE A 41 -8.38 1.41 10.06
C PHE A 41 -7.47 2.02 8.98
N GLY A 42 -6.68 1.20 8.29
CA GLY A 42 -5.83 1.66 7.18
C GLY A 42 -6.64 2.37 6.10
N LYS A 43 -7.73 1.76 5.64
CA LYS A 43 -8.64 2.35 4.63
C LYS A 43 -9.24 3.69 5.10
N ALA A 44 -9.65 3.78 6.36
CA ALA A 44 -10.19 5.02 6.92
C ALA A 44 -9.14 6.15 6.92
N ILE A 45 -7.89 5.85 7.29
CA ILE A 45 -6.81 6.84 7.26
C ILE A 45 -6.53 7.33 5.83
N HIS A 46 -6.46 6.42 4.83
CA HIS A 46 -6.29 6.83 3.43
C HIS A 46 -7.44 7.73 2.97
N MET A 47 -8.69 7.38 3.28
CA MET A 47 -9.87 8.20 2.95
C MET A 47 -9.81 9.59 3.60
N ILE A 48 -9.36 9.69 4.86
CA ILE A 48 -9.20 10.97 5.53
C ILE A 48 -8.16 11.83 4.81
N ILE A 49 -7.03 11.26 4.44
CA ILE A 49 -5.96 11.96 3.73
C ILE A 49 -6.41 12.40 2.34
N GLU A 50 -7.10 11.53 1.61
CA GLU A 50 -7.70 11.83 0.31
C GLU A 50 -8.67 13.00 0.40
N ASN A 51 -9.62 12.96 1.33
CA ASN A 51 -10.59 14.02 1.56
C ASN A 51 -9.91 15.34 1.95
N TYR A 52 -8.89 15.27 2.80
CA TYR A 52 -8.13 16.45 3.21
C TYR A 52 -7.49 17.14 2.00
N TYR A 53 -6.69 16.43 1.20
CA TYR A 53 -5.98 17.01 0.07
C TYR A 53 -6.91 17.44 -1.07
N THR A 54 -8.06 16.81 -1.21
CA THR A 54 -9.09 17.21 -2.18
C THR A 54 -9.72 18.54 -1.81
N LYS A 55 -9.93 18.80 -0.53
CA LYS A 55 -10.62 20.01 -0.04
C LYS A 55 -9.72 21.22 0.13
N ILE A 56 -8.47 21.03 0.55
CA ILE A 56 -7.60 22.18 0.80
C ILE A 56 -7.32 22.95 -0.49
N PRO A 57 -7.32 24.30 -0.43
CA PRO A 57 -6.89 25.14 -1.54
C PRO A 57 -5.37 24.97 -1.81
N GLU A 58 -4.87 25.58 -2.89
CA GLU A 58 -3.43 25.54 -3.22
C GLU A 58 -2.55 26.15 -2.12
N ILE A 59 -3.05 27.19 -1.47
CA ILE A 59 -2.35 27.88 -0.39
C ILE A 59 -3.19 27.78 0.88
N ILE A 60 -2.62 27.24 1.93
CA ILE A 60 -3.21 27.15 3.26
C ILE A 60 -2.20 27.63 4.31
N THR A 61 -2.70 28.04 5.47
CA THR A 61 -1.90 28.35 6.65
C THR A 61 -1.95 27.20 7.65
N GLU A 62 -1.06 27.24 8.65
CA GLU A 62 -1.09 26.24 9.72
C GLU A 62 -2.44 26.22 10.48
N LYS A 63 -3.15 27.35 10.53
CA LYS A 63 -4.46 27.46 11.19
C LYS A 63 -5.56 26.69 10.45
N ASP A 64 -5.40 26.52 9.15
CA ASP A 64 -6.40 25.84 8.31
C ASP A 64 -6.28 24.32 8.39
N ILE A 65 -5.12 23.78 8.79
CA ILE A 65 -4.87 22.34 8.85
C ILE A 65 -5.92 21.65 9.72
N GLN A 66 -6.12 22.16 10.95
CA GLN A 66 -7.07 21.60 11.92
C GLN A 66 -8.48 21.52 11.32
N LYS A 67 -8.95 22.63 10.76
CA LYS A 67 -10.29 22.71 10.15
C LYS A 67 -10.51 21.65 9.09
N TYR A 68 -9.63 21.58 8.10
CA TYR A 68 -9.81 20.64 6.99
C TYR A 68 -9.61 19.18 7.42
N LEU A 69 -8.76 18.92 8.42
CA LEU A 69 -8.55 17.58 8.96
C LEU A 69 -9.79 17.11 9.74
N ASP A 70 -10.41 17.96 10.54
CA ASP A 70 -11.64 17.66 11.29
C ASP A 70 -12.82 17.40 10.34
N GLU A 71 -12.96 18.22 9.31
CA GLU A 71 -13.99 18.02 8.26
C GLU A 71 -13.79 16.67 7.55
N SER A 72 -12.55 16.32 7.22
CA SER A 72 -12.22 15.07 6.55
C SER A 72 -12.45 13.84 7.43
N LEU A 73 -12.19 13.98 8.73
CA LEU A 73 -12.46 12.94 9.73
C LEU A 73 -13.96 12.64 9.85
N ILE A 74 -14.79 13.69 9.90
CA ILE A 74 -16.25 13.57 10.00
C ILE A 74 -16.80 12.86 8.76
N GLU A 75 -16.39 13.27 7.56
CA GLU A 75 -16.87 12.68 6.30
C GLU A 75 -16.44 11.24 6.10
N SER A 76 -15.29 10.85 6.65
CA SER A 76 -14.83 9.47 6.61
C SER A 76 -15.63 8.52 7.51
N GLY A 77 -16.73 9.01 8.11
CA GLY A 77 -17.75 8.18 8.76
C GLY A 77 -17.38 7.64 10.13
N GLY A 78 -16.41 8.23 10.82
CA GLY A 78 -16.14 7.91 12.23
C GLY A 78 -15.82 6.45 12.54
N TRP A 79 -15.29 5.68 11.60
CA TRP A 79 -14.92 4.26 11.72
C TRP A 79 -13.87 3.95 12.80
N ILE A 80 -13.62 4.92 13.65
CA ILE A 80 -12.60 4.87 14.68
C ILE A 80 -13.22 4.27 15.93
N THR A 81 -13.09 2.96 16.04
CA THR A 81 -13.46 2.24 17.26
C THR A 81 -12.56 2.66 18.42
N ASP A 82 -13.01 2.50 19.67
CA ASP A 82 -12.21 2.77 20.87
C ASP A 82 -10.85 2.04 20.84
N ARG A 83 -10.78 0.85 20.22
CA ARG A 83 -9.54 0.10 19.98
C ARG A 83 -8.49 0.90 19.21
N PHE A 84 -8.88 1.78 18.29
CA PHE A 84 -7.98 2.57 17.47
C PHE A 84 -7.86 4.03 17.90
N LYS A 85 -8.56 4.43 18.96
CA LYS A 85 -8.57 5.82 19.45
C LYS A 85 -7.16 6.39 19.67
N ALA A 86 -6.28 5.63 20.32
CA ALA A 86 -4.89 6.05 20.53
C ALA A 86 -4.09 6.14 19.21
N LYS A 87 -4.32 5.22 18.25
CA LYS A 87 -3.68 5.28 16.93
C LYS A 87 -4.19 6.45 16.12
N THR A 88 -5.47 6.77 16.21
CA THR A 88 -6.07 7.93 15.55
C THR A 88 -5.49 9.23 16.09
N LYS A 89 -5.34 9.33 17.40
CA LYS A 89 -4.68 10.50 18.00
C LYS A 89 -3.26 10.66 17.46
N LYS A 90 -2.47 9.58 17.43
CA LYS A 90 -1.12 9.61 16.85
C LYS A 90 -1.12 10.00 15.37
N PHE A 91 -2.03 9.44 14.58
CA PHE A 91 -2.20 9.86 13.18
C PHE A 91 -2.44 11.37 13.10
N TYR A 92 -3.40 11.87 13.86
CA TYR A 92 -3.79 13.27 13.86
C TYR A 92 -2.61 14.19 14.19
N ASP A 93 -1.90 13.90 15.30
CA ASP A 93 -0.74 14.67 15.74
C ASP A 93 0.38 14.65 14.67
N ASN A 94 0.68 13.49 14.12
CA ASN A 94 1.74 13.31 13.12
C ASN A 94 1.38 13.92 11.77
N PHE A 95 0.13 13.79 11.32
CA PHE A 95 -0.32 14.39 10.07
C PHE A 95 -0.32 15.92 10.16
N THR A 96 -0.76 16.48 11.29
CA THR A 96 -0.67 17.92 11.55
C THR A 96 0.77 18.39 11.50
N LYS A 97 1.71 17.66 12.12
CA LYS A 97 3.14 17.97 12.06
C LYS A 97 3.66 17.92 10.64
N HIS A 98 3.33 16.87 9.89
CA HIS A 98 3.72 16.70 8.47
C HIS A 98 3.25 17.90 7.63
N GLU A 99 2.00 18.30 7.77
CA GLU A 99 1.45 19.43 7.03
C GLU A 99 2.08 20.78 7.41
N LYS A 100 2.38 21.00 8.70
CA LYS A 100 3.13 22.18 9.14
C LYS A 100 4.52 22.24 8.49
N GLU A 101 5.24 21.11 8.46
CA GLU A 101 6.54 21.01 7.81
C GLU A 101 6.44 21.24 6.28
N ARG A 102 5.40 20.68 5.63
CA ARG A 102 5.11 20.91 4.22
C ARG A 102 4.94 22.40 3.91
N ILE A 103 4.10 23.08 4.68
CA ILE A 103 3.82 24.52 4.51
C ILE A 103 5.09 25.34 4.77
N LYS A 104 5.78 25.09 5.88
CA LYS A 104 7.03 25.78 6.26
C LYS A 104 8.10 25.69 5.18
N ASN A 105 8.21 24.53 4.53
CA ASN A 105 9.19 24.28 3.47
C ASN A 105 8.69 24.65 2.07
N ASN A 106 7.54 25.32 1.95
CA ASN A 106 6.90 25.70 0.69
C ASN A 106 6.73 24.51 -0.29
N ILE A 107 6.50 23.31 0.24
CA ILE A 107 6.21 22.13 -0.58
C ILE A 107 4.74 22.21 -1.01
N PRO A 108 4.45 22.24 -2.32
CA PRO A 108 3.07 22.33 -2.80
C PRO A 108 2.29 21.07 -2.44
N LYS A 109 0.96 21.19 -2.31
CA LYS A 109 0.10 20.02 -2.09
C LYS A 109 0.22 19.01 -3.24
N PRO A 110 -0.10 17.73 -3.02
CA PRO A 110 -0.17 16.75 -4.10
C PRO A 110 -1.07 17.24 -5.24
N THR A 111 -0.64 16.98 -6.48
CA THR A 111 -1.43 17.28 -7.69
C THR A 111 -2.35 16.14 -8.09
N HIS A 112 -2.06 14.92 -7.60
CA HIS A 112 -2.81 13.70 -7.86
C HIS A 112 -2.93 12.91 -6.55
N ILE A 113 -4.14 12.44 -6.26
CA ILE A 113 -4.48 11.67 -5.07
C ILE A 113 -5.19 10.40 -5.51
N GLU A 114 -4.85 9.25 -4.93
CA GLU A 114 -5.44 7.93 -5.21
C GLU A 114 -5.54 7.63 -6.73
N VAL A 115 -4.51 8.03 -7.48
CA VAL A 115 -4.53 7.89 -8.94
C VAL A 115 -4.09 6.50 -9.37
N LYS A 116 -4.91 5.88 -10.22
CA LYS A 116 -4.68 4.52 -10.75
C LYS A 116 -4.00 4.58 -12.12
N TYR A 117 -2.91 3.84 -12.25
CA TYR A 117 -2.28 3.53 -13.53
C TYR A 117 -2.38 2.03 -13.82
N SER A 118 -2.50 1.67 -15.12
CA SER A 118 -2.48 0.27 -15.57
C SER A 118 -1.85 0.22 -16.96
N ILE A 119 -0.63 -0.28 -17.06
CA ILE A 119 0.22 -0.14 -18.23
C ILE A 119 0.95 -1.44 -18.53
N LYS A 120 1.19 -1.72 -19.80
CA LYS A 120 2.09 -2.78 -20.27
C LYS A 120 3.53 -2.28 -20.14
N LEU A 121 4.21 -2.65 -19.05
CA LEU A 121 5.61 -2.27 -18.82
C LEU A 121 6.61 -3.22 -19.51
N PHE A 122 6.23 -4.48 -19.66
CA PHE A 122 7.05 -5.54 -20.29
C PHE A 122 6.18 -6.32 -21.26
N GLU A 123 6.70 -6.59 -22.47
CA GLU A 123 5.93 -7.19 -23.56
C GLU A 123 5.44 -8.63 -23.24
N ASP A 124 6.24 -9.39 -22.52
CA ASP A 124 5.98 -10.78 -22.18
C ASP A 124 5.23 -10.98 -20.86
N LEU A 125 4.90 -9.90 -20.12
CA LEU A 125 4.21 -9.97 -18.84
C LEU A 125 2.81 -9.35 -18.92
N PRO A 126 1.90 -9.65 -17.97
CA PRO A 126 0.63 -8.94 -17.81
C PRO A 126 0.81 -7.41 -17.66
N LYS A 127 -0.27 -6.65 -17.83
CA LYS A 127 -0.24 -5.23 -17.45
C LYS A 127 0.10 -5.09 -15.97
N ILE A 128 0.84 -4.06 -15.64
CA ILE A 128 1.12 -3.70 -14.25
C ILE A 128 0.23 -2.54 -13.87
N SER A 129 -0.43 -2.66 -12.73
CA SER A 129 -1.28 -1.59 -12.19
C SER A 129 -0.82 -1.18 -10.80
N GLY A 130 -1.01 0.09 -10.48
CA GLY A 130 -0.78 0.63 -9.14
C GLY A 130 -1.74 1.78 -8.88
N ILE A 131 -2.11 1.96 -7.61
CA ILE A 131 -2.78 3.15 -7.12
C ILE A 131 -1.73 3.90 -6.32
N ILE A 132 -1.52 5.16 -6.66
CA ILE A 132 -0.55 6.04 -6.01
C ILE A 132 -1.30 6.96 -5.07
N ASP A 133 -1.05 6.84 -3.78
CA ASP A 133 -1.80 7.55 -2.75
C ASP A 133 -1.70 9.08 -2.93
N SER A 134 -0.48 9.58 -3.10
CA SER A 134 -0.23 11.01 -3.30
C SER A 134 0.95 11.24 -4.24
N TYR A 135 0.76 12.05 -5.26
CA TYR A 135 1.81 12.42 -6.20
C TYR A 135 1.79 13.92 -6.51
N ASN A 136 2.93 14.55 -6.45
CA ASN A 136 3.13 15.93 -6.86
C ASN A 136 3.98 16.01 -8.13
N SER A 137 3.35 16.26 -9.28
CA SER A 137 4.02 16.31 -10.59
C SER A 137 4.93 17.51 -10.75
N LYS A 138 4.72 18.61 -9.99
CA LYS A 138 5.55 19.82 -10.07
C LYS A 138 6.97 19.60 -9.54
N ILE A 139 7.09 18.74 -8.51
CA ILE A 139 8.37 18.46 -7.84
C ILE A 139 8.82 17.01 -7.98
N GLY A 140 8.01 16.12 -8.58
CA GLY A 140 8.30 14.71 -8.76
C GLY A 140 8.32 13.91 -7.48
N LEU A 141 7.49 14.27 -6.48
CA LEU A 141 7.38 13.60 -5.18
C LEU A 141 6.20 12.64 -5.15
N VAL A 142 6.47 11.39 -4.84
CA VAL A 142 5.47 10.37 -4.52
C VAL A 142 5.48 10.13 -3.02
N ILE A 143 4.31 10.13 -2.39
CA ILE A 143 4.12 9.73 -1.00
C ILE A 143 3.14 8.57 -0.97
N ASP A 144 3.52 7.50 -0.30
CA ASP A 144 2.65 6.37 0.01
C ASP A 144 2.47 6.30 1.54
N TRP A 145 1.20 6.35 1.97
CA TRP A 145 0.84 6.44 3.37
C TRP A 145 0.73 5.06 4.00
N LYS A 146 1.45 4.83 5.07
CA LYS A 146 1.47 3.56 5.80
C LYS A 146 0.90 3.70 7.21
N THR A 147 0.02 2.79 7.60
CA THR A 147 -0.59 2.74 8.94
C THR A 147 -0.06 1.59 9.80
N GLY A 148 0.92 0.85 9.29
CA GLY A 148 1.56 -0.27 9.98
C GLY A 148 2.27 0.14 11.28
N ALA A 149 2.49 -0.84 12.14
CA ALA A 149 3.19 -0.67 13.42
C ALA A 149 4.71 -0.87 13.32
N ASP A 150 5.21 -1.24 12.14
CA ASP A 150 6.63 -1.45 11.87
C ASP A 150 7.00 -0.66 10.61
N ALA A 151 8.04 0.17 10.72
CA ALA A 151 8.55 1.00 9.63
C ALA A 151 9.76 0.37 8.91
N THR A 152 10.04 -0.90 9.13
CA THR A 152 11.06 -1.65 8.38
C THR A 152 10.63 -1.78 6.93
N ILE A 153 11.47 -1.35 6.00
CA ILE A 153 11.18 -1.46 4.56
C ILE A 153 11.26 -2.93 4.15
N SER A 154 10.13 -3.47 3.74
CA SER A 154 10.02 -4.84 3.22
C SER A 154 10.28 -4.91 1.72
N ASN A 155 10.59 -6.11 1.20
CA ASN A 155 10.72 -6.34 -0.24
C ASN A 155 9.45 -5.94 -1.01
N ASP A 156 8.26 -6.14 -0.44
CA ASP A 156 6.99 -5.72 -1.07
C ASP A 156 6.95 -4.20 -1.29
N GLN A 157 7.48 -3.44 -0.35
CA GLN A 157 7.52 -1.98 -0.44
C GLN A 157 8.58 -1.50 -1.43
N LEU A 158 9.72 -2.18 -1.51
CA LEU A 158 10.71 -1.92 -2.54
C LEU A 158 10.12 -2.13 -3.94
N ILE A 159 9.41 -3.24 -4.13
CA ILE A 159 8.71 -3.55 -5.38
C ILE A 159 7.62 -2.50 -5.66
N GLN A 160 6.85 -2.12 -4.65
CA GLN A 160 5.78 -1.12 -4.77
C GLN A 160 6.34 0.23 -5.21
N GLY A 161 7.35 0.74 -4.54
CA GLY A 161 7.96 2.02 -4.86
C GLY A 161 8.54 2.02 -6.28
N LYS A 162 9.27 0.96 -6.65
CA LYS A 162 9.85 0.87 -7.98
C LYS A 162 8.80 0.74 -9.08
N ILE A 163 7.73 0.01 -8.84
CA ILE A 163 6.58 -0.05 -9.79
C ILE A 163 5.95 1.33 -9.94
N TYR A 164 5.77 2.11 -8.88
CA TYR A 164 5.25 3.47 -8.98
C TYR A 164 6.14 4.37 -9.84
N GLU A 165 7.46 4.28 -9.65
CA GLU A 165 8.43 5.00 -10.48
C GLU A 165 8.27 4.63 -11.96
N MET A 166 8.23 3.33 -12.29
CA MET A 166 8.09 2.84 -13.66
C MET A 166 6.76 3.27 -14.29
N LEU A 167 5.65 3.18 -13.54
CA LEU A 167 4.32 3.60 -14.00
C LEU A 167 4.30 5.09 -14.34
N LEU A 168 4.84 5.94 -13.48
CA LEU A 168 4.89 7.40 -13.71
C LEU A 168 5.83 7.76 -14.87
N LYS A 169 7.02 7.17 -14.91
CA LYS A 169 7.99 7.40 -16.00
C LYS A 169 7.44 6.98 -17.35
N SER A 170 6.65 5.90 -17.43
CA SER A 170 6.00 5.48 -18.68
C SER A 170 4.96 6.49 -19.19
N GLN A 171 4.42 7.32 -18.31
CA GLN A 171 3.55 8.45 -18.63
C GLN A 171 4.32 9.75 -18.87
N LYS A 172 5.65 9.71 -18.93
CA LYS A 172 6.54 10.88 -19.04
C LYS A 172 6.39 11.86 -17.86
N LEU A 173 5.95 11.36 -16.71
CA LEU A 173 5.82 12.15 -15.50
C LEU A 173 7.12 12.10 -14.70
N PRO A 174 7.59 13.22 -14.12
CA PRO A 174 8.85 13.27 -13.38
C PRO A 174 8.73 12.52 -12.05
N VAL A 175 9.74 11.72 -11.71
CA VAL A 175 9.87 11.10 -10.39
C VAL A 175 11.26 11.40 -9.87
N LYS A 176 11.35 12.18 -8.79
CA LYS A 176 12.60 12.52 -8.11
C LYS A 176 12.76 11.79 -6.78
N SER A 177 11.65 11.53 -6.10
CA SER A 177 11.67 10.82 -4.82
C SER A 177 10.36 10.07 -4.58
N ILE A 178 10.48 8.93 -3.91
CA ILE A 178 9.37 8.15 -3.40
C ILE A 178 9.59 7.98 -1.90
N VAL A 179 8.56 8.29 -1.13
CA VAL A 179 8.63 8.28 0.33
C VAL A 179 7.49 7.43 0.88
N PHE A 180 7.81 6.46 1.72
CA PHE A 180 6.83 5.79 2.55
C PHE A 180 6.71 6.52 3.89
N VAL A 181 5.54 7.07 4.16
CA VAL A 181 5.27 7.80 5.39
C VAL A 181 4.45 6.92 6.33
N TYR A 182 5.06 6.40 7.37
CA TYR A 182 4.37 5.66 8.43
C TYR A 182 3.70 6.64 9.39
N ILE A 183 2.54 7.12 8.96
CA ILE A 183 1.90 8.29 9.56
C ILE A 183 1.50 8.09 11.02
N VAL A 184 1.17 6.88 11.45
CA VAL A 184 0.86 6.58 12.86
C VAL A 184 2.13 6.57 13.73
N LEU A 185 3.29 6.28 13.13
CA LEU A 185 4.59 6.28 13.80
C LEU A 185 5.30 7.63 13.70
N GLY A 186 4.93 8.45 12.73
CA GLY A 186 5.58 9.75 12.47
C GLY A 186 6.99 9.62 11.89
N VAL A 187 7.27 8.56 11.11
CA VAL A 187 8.59 8.30 10.52
C VAL A 187 8.50 8.01 9.03
N SER A 188 9.58 8.31 8.33
CA SER A 188 9.73 8.07 6.90
C SER A 188 11.11 7.45 6.66
N PRO A 189 11.21 6.11 6.64
CA PRO A 189 12.48 5.44 6.44
C PRO A 189 13.02 5.67 5.03
N THR A 190 14.34 5.65 4.90
CA THR A 190 15.01 5.72 3.59
C THR A 190 14.75 4.44 2.80
N ILE A 191 14.37 4.61 1.54
CA ILE A 191 14.11 3.50 0.62
C ILE A 191 15.40 3.20 -0.15
N PRO A 192 15.93 1.97 -0.10
CA PRO A 192 17.03 1.55 -0.95
C PRO A 192 16.68 1.63 -2.44
N GLU A 193 17.64 1.97 -3.25
CA GLU A 193 17.46 1.96 -4.71
C GLU A 193 17.27 0.53 -5.22
N VAL A 194 16.32 0.36 -6.15
CA VAL A 194 16.00 -0.92 -6.78
C VAL A 194 16.07 -0.75 -8.29
N ASN A 195 16.77 -1.66 -8.97
CA ASN A 195 16.89 -1.62 -10.42
C ASN A 195 15.70 -2.29 -11.13
N ASP A 196 15.49 -1.95 -12.39
CA ASP A 196 14.39 -2.45 -13.22
C ASP A 196 14.50 -3.97 -13.46
N ALA A 197 15.72 -4.52 -13.57
CA ALA A 197 15.95 -5.94 -13.78
C ALA A 197 15.45 -6.78 -12.60
N PHE A 198 15.62 -6.30 -11.36
CA PHE A 198 15.06 -6.95 -10.18
C PHE A 198 13.53 -7.02 -10.23
N ILE A 199 12.88 -5.94 -10.66
CA ILE A 199 11.42 -5.93 -10.80
C ILE A 199 10.97 -6.89 -11.89
N TYR A 200 11.62 -6.82 -13.07
CA TYR A 200 11.30 -7.74 -14.16
C TYR A 200 11.43 -9.20 -13.72
N SER A 201 12.55 -9.59 -13.13
CA SER A 201 12.78 -10.96 -12.68
C SER A 201 11.76 -11.39 -11.61
N THR A 202 11.40 -10.49 -10.68
CA THR A 202 10.39 -10.76 -9.66
C THR A 202 9.02 -11.03 -10.28
N LEU A 203 8.58 -10.17 -11.20
CA LEU A 203 7.29 -10.31 -11.89
C LEU A 203 7.28 -11.57 -12.77
N LYS A 204 8.37 -11.82 -13.48
CA LYS A 204 8.55 -13.02 -14.33
C LYS A 204 8.43 -14.30 -13.51
N ASN A 205 9.15 -14.38 -12.38
CA ASN A 205 9.08 -15.54 -11.48
C ASN A 205 7.66 -15.81 -10.96
N VAL A 206 6.92 -14.74 -10.62
CA VAL A 206 5.50 -14.87 -10.21
C VAL A 206 4.65 -15.39 -11.36
N CYS A 207 4.80 -14.85 -12.57
CA CYS A 207 4.07 -15.30 -13.74
C CYS A 207 4.38 -16.75 -14.11
N ASP A 208 5.64 -17.15 -14.08
CA ASP A 208 6.06 -18.51 -14.38
C ASP A 208 5.49 -19.50 -13.35
N ALA A 209 5.53 -19.16 -12.06
CA ALA A 209 4.95 -19.98 -11.01
C ALA A 209 3.42 -20.14 -11.19
N ILE A 210 2.71 -19.07 -11.53
CA ILE A 210 1.26 -19.12 -11.81
C ILE A 210 0.98 -20.00 -13.03
N SER A 211 1.76 -19.85 -14.10
CA SER A 211 1.59 -20.63 -15.34
C SER A 211 1.84 -22.11 -15.15
N MET A 212 2.70 -22.47 -14.20
CA MET A 212 3.04 -23.84 -13.83
C MET A 212 2.18 -24.40 -12.69
N ASP A 213 1.12 -23.70 -12.29
CA ASP A 213 0.25 -24.04 -11.15
C ASP A 213 1.01 -24.29 -9.83
N LYS A 214 2.09 -23.56 -9.60
CA LYS A 214 2.94 -23.66 -8.40
C LYS A 214 2.41 -22.76 -7.29
N PHE A 215 1.51 -23.29 -6.46
CA PHE A 215 0.85 -22.55 -5.37
C PHE A 215 1.15 -23.16 -4.00
N GLU A 216 2.41 -23.51 -3.76
CA GLU A 216 2.79 -24.10 -2.47
C GLU A 216 2.57 -23.11 -1.32
N PRO A 217 1.99 -23.58 -0.18
CA PRO A 217 1.85 -22.75 1.01
C PRO A 217 3.23 -22.40 1.56
N LYS A 218 3.37 -21.14 1.98
CA LYS A 218 4.59 -20.63 2.60
C LYS A 218 4.30 -20.26 4.05
N PRO A 219 4.68 -21.12 5.01
CA PRO A 219 4.41 -20.89 6.42
C PRO A 219 5.07 -19.63 6.95
N SER A 220 4.36 -18.91 7.82
CA SER A 220 4.87 -17.71 8.49
C SER A 220 4.06 -17.45 9.77
N GLY A 221 4.51 -16.52 10.60
CA GLY A 221 3.74 -16.06 11.76
C GLY A 221 2.35 -15.48 11.43
N LEU A 222 2.07 -15.21 10.15
CA LEU A 222 0.75 -14.75 9.72
C LEU A 222 -0.26 -15.88 9.48
N CYS A 223 0.16 -17.15 9.56
CA CYS A 223 -0.73 -18.28 9.31
C CYS A 223 -1.89 -18.35 10.33
N SER A 224 -1.67 -17.96 11.58
CA SER A 224 -2.71 -17.87 12.60
C SER A 224 -3.83 -16.87 12.28
N TRP A 225 -3.57 -15.91 11.40
CA TRP A 225 -4.52 -14.89 10.94
C TRP A 225 -5.01 -15.14 9.51
N CYS A 226 -4.67 -16.28 8.92
CA CYS A 226 -5.02 -16.58 7.53
C CYS A 226 -6.48 -17.07 7.42
N GLY A 227 -7.28 -16.42 6.57
CA GLY A 227 -8.66 -16.81 6.32
C GLY A 227 -8.83 -18.20 5.66
N TYR A 228 -7.75 -18.82 5.22
CA TYR A 228 -7.75 -20.14 4.56
C TYR A 228 -7.15 -21.27 5.40
N GLN A 229 -7.02 -21.07 6.70
CA GLN A 229 -6.44 -22.07 7.62
C GLN A 229 -7.06 -23.46 7.46
N LEU A 230 -8.40 -23.55 7.33
CA LEU A 230 -9.11 -24.82 7.25
C LEU A 230 -8.88 -25.58 5.93
N ARG A 231 -8.39 -24.89 4.89
CA ARG A 231 -8.12 -25.49 3.57
C ARG A 231 -6.63 -25.73 3.32
N CYS A 232 -5.77 -25.17 4.17
CA CYS A 232 -4.34 -25.23 3.94
C CYS A 232 -3.80 -26.62 4.28
N HIS A 233 -3.35 -27.36 3.26
CA HIS A 233 -2.80 -28.70 3.41
C HIS A 233 -1.50 -28.74 4.24
N PHE A 234 -0.82 -27.61 4.41
CA PHE A 234 0.34 -27.52 5.29
C PHE A 234 -0.01 -27.80 6.75
N LYS A 235 -1.23 -27.49 7.17
CA LYS A 235 -1.75 -27.78 8.51
C LYS A 235 -1.77 -29.28 8.83
N ASP A 236 -2.16 -30.08 7.82
CA ASP A 236 -2.37 -31.52 8.02
C ASP A 236 -1.06 -32.30 8.19
N ILE A 237 0.05 -31.76 7.67
CA ILE A 237 1.37 -32.41 7.67
C ILE A 237 2.18 -32.07 8.94
N ASN A 238 2.10 -30.83 9.42
CA ASN A 238 3.03 -30.32 10.44
C ASN A 238 2.37 -29.93 11.76
N GLY A 239 1.02 -30.00 11.89
CA GLY A 239 0.31 -29.37 12.98
C GLY A 239 0.62 -27.87 13.08
N TRP A 240 -0.28 -27.04 13.56
CA TRP A 240 0.07 -25.65 13.85
C TRP A 240 1.02 -25.65 15.05
N LEU A 241 2.29 -25.39 14.81
CA LEU A 241 3.16 -24.93 15.88
C LEU A 241 2.66 -23.53 16.28
N VAL A 242 1.97 -23.50 17.40
CA VAL A 242 1.50 -22.30 18.10
C VAL A 242 2.71 -21.52 18.61
#